data_c94b82d18a1603a6880e7a10b8204a8c
#
_entry.id   c94b82d18a1603a6880e7a10b8204a8c
#
_cell.length_a   1.000
_cell.length_b   1.000
_cell.length_c   1.000
_cell.angle_alpha   90.00
_cell.angle_beta   90.00
_cell.angle_gamma   90.00
#
_symmetry.space_group_name_H-M   'P 1'
#
loop_
_entity.id
_entity.type
_entity.pdbx_description
1 polymer ?
#
loop_
_entity_poly.entity_id
_entity_poly.type
_entity_poly.pdbx_seq_one_letter_code
_entity_poly.pdbx_strand_id
1 'polypeptide(L)'
;MLFRSGRALRLPPGTGMLDLACGSGEMLCTWARDHRLTGTGVDVSSAFISAARARASELDVADRVTFIHGDAAGYIAGQPVGVASCIGATWIGGGVPGTVDLLRQSLSPGGIMLIGEPYWRRDPPDQATVEGCDGIGREQWLPLPELIESFGLLGCDVVEMVLADQDSWDRYVAAQWLSIRRWLDANPHDELAAAMRAELTVSPARHARYRREYLGWGVFALMNR
;
A
#
# COMPACT_ATOMS: atom_id res chain seq x y z
N MET A 1 3.45 -6.79 8.09
CA MET A 1 3.98 -5.40 8.06
C MET A 1 3.02 -4.43 8.74
N LEU A 2 1.86 -4.15 8.18
CA LEU A 2 0.87 -3.17 8.69
C LEU A 2 0.49 -3.36 10.18
N PHE A 3 0.40 -4.60 10.67
CA PHE A 3 0.17 -4.89 12.09
C PHE A 3 1.29 -4.41 13.03
N ARG A 4 2.55 -4.42 12.57
CA ARG A 4 3.68 -3.94 13.37
C ARG A 4 3.64 -2.44 13.53
N SER A 5 3.37 -1.69 12.46
CA SER A 5 3.24 -0.23 12.49
C SER A 5 2.14 0.21 13.47
N GLY A 6 0.94 -0.38 13.42
CA GLY A 6 -0.15 -0.04 14.33
C GLY A 6 0.19 -0.22 15.81
N ARG A 7 0.96 -1.26 16.16
CA ARG A 7 1.41 -1.47 17.53
C ARG A 7 2.49 -0.49 17.97
N ALA A 8 3.45 -0.18 17.09
CA ALA A 8 4.56 0.74 17.40
C ALA A 8 4.06 2.17 17.65
N LEU A 9 3.10 2.63 16.85
CA LEU A 9 2.57 3.99 16.90
C LEU A 9 1.68 4.28 18.13
N ARG A 10 1.21 3.26 18.85
CA ARG A 10 0.40 3.38 20.07
C ARG A 10 -0.74 4.39 19.95
N LEU A 11 -1.47 4.31 18.83
CA LEU A 11 -2.57 5.23 18.54
C LEU A 11 -3.68 5.14 19.59
N PRO A 12 -4.20 6.27 20.10
CA PRO A 12 -5.31 6.24 21.03
C PRO A 12 -6.56 5.60 20.42
N PRO A 13 -7.37 4.85 21.20
CA PRO A 13 -8.68 4.39 20.74
C PRO A 13 -9.56 5.54 20.24
N GLY A 14 -10.27 5.34 19.15
CA GLY A 14 -11.09 6.38 18.53
C GLY A 14 -10.33 7.31 17.58
N THR A 15 -9.01 7.15 17.41
CA THR A 15 -8.26 7.91 16.40
C THR A 15 -8.91 7.75 15.02
N GLY A 16 -9.20 8.86 14.36
CA GLY A 16 -9.70 8.89 12.99
C GLY A 16 -8.59 8.56 11.99
N MET A 17 -8.92 7.78 10.95
CA MET A 17 -7.99 7.40 9.89
C MET A 17 -8.60 7.63 8.50
N LEU A 18 -7.80 8.17 7.59
CA LEU A 18 -8.08 8.20 6.15
C LEU A 18 -7.12 7.25 5.44
N ASP A 19 -7.66 6.36 4.60
CA ASP A 19 -6.85 5.41 3.80
C ASP A 19 -7.14 5.62 2.31
N LEU A 20 -6.23 6.27 1.60
CA LEU A 20 -6.33 6.59 0.18
C LEU A 20 -5.80 5.42 -0.66
N ALA A 21 -6.58 5.02 -1.67
CA ALA A 21 -6.40 3.80 -2.44
C ALA A 21 -6.39 2.58 -1.51
N CYS A 22 -7.41 2.45 -0.67
CA CYS A 22 -7.49 1.49 0.44
C CYS A 22 -7.60 0.02 -0.01
N GLY A 23 -7.78 -0.26 -1.30
CA GLY A 23 -7.95 -1.60 -1.83
C GLY A 23 -9.11 -2.34 -1.14
N SER A 24 -8.86 -3.59 -0.73
CA SER A 24 -9.83 -4.42 0.00
C SER A 24 -10.02 -4.04 1.48
N GLY A 25 -9.49 -2.89 1.92
CA GLY A 25 -9.70 -2.36 3.27
C GLY A 25 -9.01 -3.14 4.40
N GLU A 26 -8.08 -4.04 4.09
CA GLU A 26 -7.47 -4.94 5.08
C GLU A 26 -6.78 -4.18 6.22
N MET A 27 -6.03 -3.13 5.91
CA MET A 27 -5.36 -2.31 6.93
C MET A 27 -6.39 -1.61 7.82
N LEU A 28 -7.32 -0.86 7.22
CA LEU A 28 -8.30 -0.06 7.95
C LEU A 28 -9.20 -0.93 8.82
N CYS A 29 -9.74 -2.04 8.29
CA CYS A 29 -10.57 -2.96 9.05
C CYS A 29 -9.83 -3.61 10.22
N THR A 30 -8.58 -4.05 9.98
CA THR A 30 -7.76 -4.67 11.01
C THR A 30 -7.40 -3.68 12.12
N TRP A 31 -7.05 -2.44 11.77
CA TRP A 31 -6.73 -1.42 12.75
C TRP A 31 -7.97 -0.95 13.53
N ALA A 32 -9.13 -0.90 12.86
CA ALA A 32 -10.39 -0.65 13.55
C ALA A 32 -10.70 -1.72 14.61
N ARG A 33 -10.45 -3.00 14.30
CA ARG A 33 -10.61 -4.10 15.25
C ARG A 33 -9.58 -4.07 16.37
N ASP A 34 -8.28 -4.00 16.02
CA ASP A 34 -7.19 -4.24 16.96
C ASP A 34 -6.84 -3.00 17.79
N HIS A 35 -7.01 -1.81 17.23
CA HIS A 35 -6.67 -0.53 17.87
C HIS A 35 -7.88 0.36 18.13
N ARG A 36 -9.10 -0.12 17.81
CA ARG A 36 -10.35 0.64 17.97
C ARG A 36 -10.36 1.98 17.23
N LEU A 37 -9.72 2.03 16.07
CA LEU A 37 -9.77 3.21 15.20
C LEU A 37 -11.13 3.33 14.52
N THR A 38 -11.44 4.54 14.06
CA THR A 38 -12.51 4.80 13.10
C THR A 38 -11.91 5.31 11.82
N GLY A 39 -12.58 5.17 10.67
CA GLY A 39 -11.97 5.72 9.48
C GLY A 39 -12.74 5.59 8.19
N THR A 40 -12.18 6.22 7.17
CA THR A 40 -12.69 6.21 5.80
C THR A 40 -11.63 5.67 4.88
N GLY A 41 -11.99 4.67 4.07
CA GLY A 41 -11.20 4.18 2.95
C GLY A 41 -11.79 4.65 1.63
N VAL A 42 -10.96 5.08 0.70
CA VAL A 42 -11.35 5.53 -0.64
C VAL A 42 -10.62 4.71 -1.68
N ASP A 43 -11.34 4.14 -2.64
CA ASP A 43 -10.74 3.41 -3.78
C ASP A 43 -11.58 3.56 -5.03
N VAL A 44 -10.93 3.60 -6.19
CA VAL A 44 -11.58 3.73 -7.49
C VAL A 44 -12.20 2.41 -7.99
N SER A 45 -11.79 1.28 -7.41
CA SER A 45 -12.28 -0.05 -7.78
C SER A 45 -13.54 -0.43 -7.01
N SER A 46 -14.67 -0.56 -7.72
CA SER A 46 -15.91 -1.05 -7.13
C SER A 46 -15.77 -2.47 -6.54
N ALA A 47 -14.93 -3.31 -7.15
CA ALA A 47 -14.64 -4.66 -6.67
C ALA A 47 -13.90 -4.62 -5.33
N PHE A 48 -12.88 -3.76 -5.20
CA PHE A 48 -12.17 -3.58 -3.94
C PHE A 48 -13.08 -2.99 -2.85
N ILE A 49 -13.88 -2.00 -3.17
CA ILE A 49 -14.84 -1.43 -2.19
C ILE A 49 -15.86 -2.47 -1.72
N SER A 50 -16.35 -3.33 -2.62
CA SER A 50 -17.23 -4.44 -2.22
C SER A 50 -16.52 -5.43 -1.29
N ALA A 51 -15.28 -5.80 -1.58
CA ALA A 51 -14.46 -6.65 -0.74
C ALA A 51 -14.16 -5.98 0.62
N ALA A 52 -13.87 -4.68 0.65
CA ALA A 52 -13.62 -3.93 1.87
C ALA A 52 -14.82 -3.90 2.81
N ARG A 53 -16.04 -3.71 2.26
CA ARG A 53 -17.29 -3.76 3.04
C ARG A 53 -17.57 -5.16 3.58
N ALA A 54 -17.34 -6.20 2.79
CA ALA A 54 -17.42 -7.59 3.26
C ALA A 54 -16.42 -7.85 4.39
N ARG A 55 -15.17 -7.37 4.24
CA ARG A 55 -14.13 -7.49 5.26
C ARG A 55 -14.49 -6.77 6.56
N ALA A 56 -15.09 -5.60 6.49
CA ALA A 56 -15.56 -4.87 7.67
C ALA A 56 -16.65 -5.66 8.42
N SER A 57 -17.55 -6.31 7.69
CA SER A 57 -18.58 -7.16 8.29
C SER A 57 -17.99 -8.42 8.92
N GLU A 58 -17.03 -9.08 8.25
CA GLU A 58 -16.33 -10.27 8.78
C GLU A 58 -15.59 -9.98 10.09
N LEU A 59 -15.03 -8.77 10.24
CA LEU A 59 -14.26 -8.37 11.42
C LEU A 59 -15.11 -7.64 12.47
N ASP A 60 -16.42 -7.52 12.26
CA ASP A 60 -17.36 -6.83 13.16
C ASP A 60 -16.93 -5.37 13.45
N VAL A 61 -16.58 -4.64 12.40
CA VAL A 61 -16.14 -3.23 12.48
C VAL A 61 -16.89 -2.32 11.50
N ALA A 62 -17.98 -2.81 10.90
CA ALA A 62 -18.73 -2.04 9.90
C ALA A 62 -19.36 -0.74 10.46
N ASP A 63 -19.51 -0.63 11.78
CA ASP A 63 -19.94 0.57 12.48
C ASP A 63 -18.83 1.61 12.66
N ARG A 64 -17.57 1.23 12.45
CA ARG A 64 -16.38 2.09 12.67
C ARG A 64 -15.72 2.55 11.38
N VAL A 65 -15.94 1.85 10.27
CA VAL A 65 -15.26 2.13 9.00
C VAL A 65 -16.26 2.39 7.89
N THR A 66 -15.94 3.36 7.04
CA THR A 66 -16.73 3.69 5.84
C THR A 66 -15.86 3.51 4.61
N PHE A 67 -16.42 2.95 3.54
CA PHE A 67 -15.73 2.78 2.27
C PHE A 67 -16.44 3.53 1.14
N ILE A 68 -15.70 4.42 0.48
CA ILE A 68 -16.16 5.29 -0.60
C ILE A 68 -15.59 4.77 -1.92
N HIS A 69 -16.50 4.46 -2.87
CA HIS A 69 -16.11 4.22 -4.25
C HIS A 69 -15.91 5.55 -4.93
N GLY A 70 -14.67 5.91 -5.23
CA GLY A 70 -14.31 7.19 -5.81
C GLY A 70 -12.82 7.35 -6.06
N ASP A 71 -12.45 8.43 -6.72
CA ASP A 71 -11.06 8.76 -6.98
C ASP A 71 -10.40 9.23 -5.68
N ALA A 72 -9.31 8.57 -5.31
CA ALA A 72 -8.50 8.94 -4.15
C ALA A 72 -7.55 10.12 -4.43
N ALA A 73 -7.27 10.41 -5.72
CA ALA A 73 -6.47 11.54 -6.11
C ALA A 73 -7.21 12.86 -5.79
N GLY A 74 -6.70 13.62 -4.84
CA GLY A 74 -7.33 14.88 -4.40
C GLY A 74 -8.46 14.71 -3.35
N TYR A 75 -8.72 13.49 -2.86
CA TYR A 75 -9.69 13.34 -1.77
C TYR A 75 -9.12 13.86 -0.44
N ILE A 76 -9.88 14.70 0.21
CA ILE A 76 -9.56 15.31 1.51
C ILE A 76 -10.64 14.90 2.52
N ALA A 77 -10.24 14.51 3.72
CA ALA A 77 -11.17 14.18 4.79
C ALA A 77 -12.04 15.38 5.17
N GLY A 78 -13.34 15.16 5.40
CA GLY A 78 -14.27 16.21 5.83
C GLY A 78 -13.98 16.78 7.24
N GLN A 79 -13.21 16.04 8.05
CA GLN A 79 -12.69 16.45 9.34
C GLN A 79 -11.24 15.98 9.46
N PRO A 80 -10.36 16.73 10.16
CA PRO A 80 -8.98 16.31 10.36
C PRO A 80 -8.89 14.94 11.05
N VAL A 81 -7.96 14.10 10.58
CA VAL A 81 -7.73 12.74 11.10
C VAL A 81 -6.37 12.63 11.79
N GLY A 82 -6.25 11.70 12.74
CA GLY A 82 -4.98 11.42 13.39
C GLY A 82 -4.01 10.61 12.54
N VAL A 83 -4.52 9.85 11.56
CA VAL A 83 -3.70 9.06 10.62
C VAL A 83 -4.24 9.25 9.20
N ALA A 84 -3.36 9.53 8.25
CA ALA A 84 -3.67 9.50 6.83
C ALA A 84 -2.68 8.56 6.10
N SER A 85 -3.15 7.70 5.22
CA SER A 85 -2.33 6.67 4.59
C SER A 85 -2.54 6.57 3.08
N CYS A 86 -1.48 6.19 2.39
CA CYS A 86 -1.49 5.71 1.01
C CYS A 86 -0.46 4.58 0.89
N ILE A 87 -0.93 3.35 0.76
CA ILE A 87 -0.08 2.16 0.78
C ILE A 87 -0.01 1.54 -0.60
N GLY A 88 1.09 1.79 -1.32
CA GLY A 88 1.34 1.19 -2.64
C GLY A 88 0.56 1.82 -3.78
N ALA A 89 0.23 3.11 -3.65
CA ALA A 89 -0.49 3.84 -4.68
C ALA A 89 -0.06 5.32 -4.77
N THR A 90 1.22 5.61 -4.53
CA THR A 90 1.73 7.00 -4.51
C THR A 90 1.58 7.73 -5.85
N TRP A 91 1.30 7.00 -6.94
CA TRP A 91 0.95 7.60 -8.23
C TRP A 91 -0.31 8.49 -8.18
N ILE A 92 -1.22 8.30 -7.21
CA ILE A 92 -2.43 9.16 -7.04
C ILE A 92 -2.07 10.61 -6.74
N GLY A 93 -0.91 10.85 -6.11
CA GLY A 93 -0.36 12.18 -5.87
C GLY A 93 0.72 12.59 -6.89
N GLY A 94 0.94 11.80 -7.94
CA GLY A 94 2.05 12.04 -8.87
C GLY A 94 3.42 11.66 -8.30
N GLY A 95 3.47 10.69 -7.39
CA GLY A 95 4.64 10.20 -6.68
C GLY A 95 4.62 10.54 -5.20
N VAL A 96 5.70 10.16 -4.50
CA VAL A 96 5.83 10.34 -3.04
C VAL A 96 5.64 11.80 -2.60
N PRO A 97 6.26 12.82 -3.24
CA PRO A 97 6.11 14.20 -2.79
C PRO A 97 4.66 14.69 -2.81
N GLY A 98 3.97 14.56 -3.93
CA GLY A 98 2.58 15.01 -4.03
C GLY A 98 1.61 14.16 -3.19
N THR A 99 1.94 12.88 -2.93
CA THR A 99 1.14 12.06 -2.01
C THR A 99 1.31 12.51 -0.56
N VAL A 100 2.51 12.87 -0.13
CA VAL A 100 2.75 13.47 1.19
C VAL A 100 1.95 14.77 1.33
N ASP A 101 1.96 15.64 0.32
CA ASP A 101 1.19 16.90 0.34
C ASP A 101 -0.32 16.66 0.36
N LEU A 102 -0.80 15.63 -0.34
CA LEU A 102 -2.22 15.23 -0.33
C LEU A 102 -2.66 14.75 1.07
N LEU A 103 -1.90 13.83 1.67
CA LEU A 103 -2.19 13.28 2.99
C LEU A 103 -2.16 14.37 4.08
N ARG A 104 -1.20 15.28 3.98
CA ARG A 104 -1.02 16.40 4.92
C ARG A 104 -2.28 17.26 5.07
N GLN A 105 -3.04 17.44 3.99
CA GLN A 105 -4.27 18.24 3.98
C GLN A 105 -5.40 17.66 4.84
N SER A 106 -5.34 16.37 5.14
CA SER A 106 -6.34 15.69 5.98
C SER A 106 -5.89 15.52 7.42
N LEU A 107 -4.65 15.86 7.77
CA LEU A 107 -4.10 15.57 9.10
C LEU A 107 -4.51 16.63 10.15
N SER A 108 -4.79 16.15 11.35
CA SER A 108 -4.78 16.98 12.57
C SER A 108 -3.34 17.35 12.96
N PRO A 109 -3.14 18.42 13.75
CA PRO A 109 -1.83 18.75 14.31
C PRO A 109 -1.25 17.55 15.06
N GLY A 110 0.01 17.18 14.78
CA GLY A 110 0.68 16.01 15.34
C GLY A 110 0.21 14.68 14.77
N GLY A 111 -0.60 14.67 13.71
CA GLY A 111 -1.03 13.46 13.01
C GLY A 111 0.08 12.78 12.25
N ILE A 112 -0.15 11.52 11.89
CA ILE A 112 0.83 10.63 11.27
C ILE A 112 0.40 10.32 9.84
N MET A 113 1.34 10.44 8.90
CA MET A 113 1.18 9.92 7.54
C MET A 113 1.82 8.53 7.43
N LEU A 114 1.16 7.63 6.70
CA LEU A 114 1.73 6.33 6.35
C LEU A 114 1.89 6.26 4.85
N ILE A 115 3.13 6.08 4.41
CA ILE A 115 3.49 5.88 3.00
C ILE A 115 3.98 4.45 2.83
N GLY A 116 3.34 3.68 1.95
CA GLY A 116 3.84 2.37 1.51
C GLY A 116 4.47 2.51 0.13
N GLU A 117 5.76 2.23 0.02
CA GLU A 117 6.51 2.48 -1.21
C GLU A 117 7.51 1.36 -1.51
N PRO A 118 7.67 0.95 -2.78
CA PRO A 118 8.80 0.17 -3.21
C PRO A 118 10.08 1.01 -3.21
N TYR A 119 11.22 0.35 -3.09
CA TYR A 119 12.53 0.98 -3.18
C TYR A 119 13.54 0.02 -3.79
N TRP A 120 14.60 0.56 -4.41
CA TRP A 120 15.72 -0.28 -4.82
C TRP A 120 16.50 -0.77 -3.60
N ARG A 121 16.47 -2.09 -3.40
CA ARG A 121 17.30 -2.78 -2.39
C ARG A 121 18.75 -2.85 -2.84
N ARG A 122 18.93 -3.05 -4.14
CA ARG A 122 20.20 -3.00 -4.86
C ARG A 122 20.00 -2.20 -6.13
N ASP A 123 21.05 -1.54 -6.56
CA ASP A 123 21.06 -0.83 -7.81
C ASP A 123 20.88 -1.79 -8.99
N PRO A 124 19.86 -1.62 -9.85
CA PRO A 124 19.67 -2.47 -11.00
C PRO A 124 20.81 -2.25 -12.02
N PRO A 125 21.50 -3.33 -12.46
CA PRO A 125 22.68 -3.20 -13.34
C PRO A 125 22.32 -2.77 -14.76
N ASP A 126 21.09 -3.02 -15.20
CA ASP A 126 20.63 -2.78 -16.56
C ASP A 126 19.10 -2.60 -16.65
N GLN A 127 18.64 -2.16 -17.82
CA GLN A 127 17.22 -1.95 -18.08
C GLN A 127 16.39 -3.25 -18.01
N ALA A 128 16.96 -4.40 -18.39
CA ALA A 128 16.27 -5.70 -18.30
C ALA A 128 15.94 -6.07 -16.85
N THR A 129 16.81 -5.70 -15.90
CA THR A 129 16.56 -5.87 -14.48
C THR A 129 15.43 -4.94 -13.98
N VAL A 130 15.41 -3.69 -14.45
CA VAL A 130 14.33 -2.73 -14.16
C VAL A 130 12.98 -3.28 -14.63
N GLU A 131 12.90 -3.73 -15.89
CA GLU A 131 11.69 -4.34 -16.48
C GLU A 131 11.30 -5.64 -15.77
N GLY A 132 12.27 -6.44 -15.36
CA GLY A 132 12.06 -7.65 -14.56
C GLY A 132 11.46 -7.38 -13.18
N CYS A 133 11.64 -6.16 -12.67
CA CYS A 133 11.00 -5.64 -11.46
C CYS A 133 9.65 -4.93 -11.73
N ASP A 134 9.15 -4.94 -12.97
CA ASP A 134 8.00 -4.18 -13.49
C ASP A 134 8.22 -2.66 -13.47
N GLY A 135 9.46 -2.21 -13.48
CA GLY A 135 9.82 -0.82 -13.61
C GLY A 135 9.85 -0.36 -15.06
N ILE A 136 9.61 0.94 -15.29
CA ILE A 136 9.71 1.58 -16.59
C ILE A 136 11.14 2.14 -16.76
N GLY A 137 11.66 2.76 -15.71
CA GLY A 137 13.01 3.32 -15.65
C GLY A 137 13.59 3.20 -14.24
N ARG A 138 14.91 3.30 -14.13
CA ARG A 138 15.62 3.22 -12.85
C ARG A 138 15.18 4.30 -11.86
N GLU A 139 14.83 5.47 -12.36
CA GLU A 139 14.36 6.63 -11.61
C GLU A 139 12.97 6.44 -10.98
N GLN A 140 12.25 5.39 -11.34
CA GLN A 140 10.91 5.11 -10.82
C GLN A 140 10.91 4.88 -9.30
N TRP A 141 11.97 4.27 -8.77
CA TRP A 141 12.14 4.04 -7.34
C TRP A 141 13.50 4.52 -6.88
N LEU A 142 13.55 5.09 -5.69
CA LEU A 142 14.79 5.48 -5.04
C LEU A 142 15.41 4.30 -4.28
N PRO A 143 16.73 4.25 -4.10
CA PRO A 143 17.35 3.45 -3.05
C PRO A 143 16.82 3.83 -1.67
N LEU A 144 16.80 2.89 -0.72
CA LEU A 144 16.21 3.11 0.59
C LEU A 144 16.77 4.33 1.35
N PRO A 145 18.09 4.59 1.38
CA PRO A 145 18.63 5.78 2.06
C PRO A 145 18.10 7.08 1.44
N GLU A 146 18.08 7.16 0.10
CA GLU A 146 17.62 8.32 -0.65
C GLU A 146 16.10 8.54 -0.51
N LEU A 147 15.32 7.45 -0.44
CA LEU A 147 13.89 7.54 -0.13
C LEU A 147 13.67 8.13 1.27
N ILE A 148 14.43 7.70 2.27
CA ILE A 148 14.35 8.24 3.64
C ILE A 148 14.77 9.72 3.65
N GLU A 149 15.86 10.08 2.97
CA GLU A 149 16.32 11.47 2.87
C GLU A 149 15.27 12.35 2.18
N SER A 150 14.56 11.83 1.16
CA SER A 150 13.51 12.56 0.46
C SER A 150 12.38 12.97 1.39
N PHE A 151 11.98 12.14 2.36
CA PHE A 151 10.99 12.54 3.37
C PHE A 151 11.47 13.74 4.21
N GLY A 152 12.77 13.77 4.56
CA GLY A 152 13.38 14.91 5.25
C GLY A 152 13.30 16.21 4.44
N LEU A 153 13.54 16.14 3.14
CA LEU A 153 13.41 17.29 2.23
C LEU A 153 11.96 17.78 2.10
N LEU A 154 10.98 16.89 2.29
CA LEU A 154 9.55 17.24 2.34
C LEU A 154 9.10 17.79 3.71
N GLY A 155 10.03 18.06 4.63
CA GLY A 155 9.72 18.61 5.96
C GLY A 155 9.09 17.58 6.90
N CYS A 156 9.38 16.29 6.71
CA CYS A 156 8.88 15.20 7.54
C CYS A 156 10.01 14.54 8.33
N ASP A 157 9.69 14.09 9.53
CA ASP A 157 10.50 13.13 10.28
C ASP A 157 9.96 11.72 10.07
N VAL A 158 10.83 10.75 9.79
CA VAL A 158 10.47 9.32 9.79
C VAL A 158 10.47 8.86 11.24
N VAL A 159 9.29 8.53 11.77
CA VAL A 159 9.13 8.15 13.18
C VAL A 159 8.97 6.65 13.39
N GLU A 160 8.66 5.90 12.35
CA GLU A 160 8.62 4.43 12.33
C GLU A 160 8.84 3.94 10.90
N MET A 161 9.45 2.78 10.77
CA MET A 161 9.69 2.13 9.49
C MET A 161 9.55 0.62 9.63
N VAL A 162 8.74 0.01 8.76
CA VAL A 162 8.62 -1.44 8.67
C VAL A 162 8.92 -1.88 7.25
N LEU A 163 10.06 -2.52 7.07
CA LEU A 163 10.43 -3.12 5.79
C LEU A 163 9.91 -4.55 5.70
N ALA A 164 9.49 -4.95 4.50
CA ALA A 164 9.16 -6.34 4.23
C ALA A 164 10.42 -7.19 4.35
N ASP A 165 10.40 -8.18 5.23
CA ASP A 165 11.37 -9.26 5.15
C ASP A 165 11.12 -10.11 3.90
N GLN A 166 12.12 -10.90 3.51
CA GLN A 166 12.08 -11.66 2.26
C GLN A 166 10.92 -12.66 2.24
N ASP A 167 10.64 -13.31 3.37
CA ASP A 167 9.56 -14.28 3.47
C ASP A 167 8.18 -13.62 3.32
N SER A 168 7.96 -12.47 3.95
CA SER A 168 6.71 -11.70 3.79
C SER A 168 6.51 -11.21 2.37
N TRP A 169 7.59 -10.78 1.71
CA TRP A 169 7.55 -10.35 0.32
C TRP A 169 7.24 -11.51 -0.63
N ASP A 170 7.93 -12.65 -0.45
CA ASP A 170 7.70 -13.86 -1.24
C ASP A 170 6.26 -14.37 -1.08
N ARG A 171 5.71 -14.39 0.14
CA ARG A 171 4.31 -14.78 0.40
C ARG A 171 3.29 -13.85 -0.24
N TYR A 172 3.53 -12.54 -0.19
CA TYR A 172 2.66 -11.56 -0.83
C TYR A 172 2.57 -11.79 -2.34
N VAL A 173 3.71 -12.00 -2.99
CA VAL A 173 3.75 -12.25 -4.44
C VAL A 173 3.16 -13.63 -4.77
N ALA A 174 3.47 -14.67 -3.99
CA ALA A 174 2.93 -16.02 -4.20
C ALA A 174 1.40 -16.09 -4.02
N ALA A 175 0.82 -15.26 -3.15
CA ALA A 175 -0.64 -15.17 -3.01
C ALA A 175 -1.31 -14.68 -4.30
N GLN A 176 -0.64 -13.82 -5.09
CA GLN A 176 -1.14 -13.38 -6.39
C GLN A 176 -1.16 -14.55 -7.39
N TRP A 177 -0.13 -15.39 -7.40
CA TRP A 177 -0.10 -16.58 -8.27
C TRP A 177 -1.22 -17.56 -7.94
N LEU A 178 -1.47 -17.79 -6.65
CA LEU A 178 -2.59 -18.63 -6.20
C LEU A 178 -3.94 -18.02 -6.61
N SER A 179 -4.09 -16.70 -6.53
CA SER A 179 -5.30 -16.01 -6.97
C SER A 179 -5.52 -16.16 -8.47
N ILE A 180 -4.48 -15.96 -9.28
CA ILE A 180 -4.54 -16.19 -10.74
C ILE A 180 -4.91 -17.65 -11.03
N ARG A 181 -4.29 -18.61 -10.33
CA ARG A 181 -4.58 -20.03 -10.54
C ARG A 181 -6.05 -20.37 -10.24
N ARG A 182 -6.58 -19.89 -9.13
CA ARG A 182 -7.98 -20.10 -8.74
C ARG A 182 -8.95 -19.44 -9.73
N TRP A 183 -8.59 -18.23 -10.18
CA TRP A 183 -9.39 -17.54 -11.19
C TRP A 183 -9.44 -18.31 -12.52
N LEU A 184 -8.30 -18.84 -12.98
CA LEU A 184 -8.22 -19.67 -14.18
C LEU A 184 -9.07 -20.94 -14.08
N ASP A 185 -9.12 -21.57 -12.89
CA ASP A 185 -9.93 -22.77 -12.67
C ASP A 185 -11.44 -22.46 -12.72
N ALA A 186 -11.81 -21.26 -12.23
CA ALA A 186 -13.21 -20.82 -12.25
C ALA A 186 -13.64 -20.23 -13.60
N ASN A 187 -12.69 -19.74 -14.43
CA ASN A 187 -12.97 -19.02 -15.68
C ASN A 187 -12.13 -19.56 -16.86
N PRO A 188 -12.22 -20.88 -17.19
CA PRO A 188 -11.32 -21.50 -18.16
C PRO A 188 -11.50 -20.99 -19.60
N HIS A 189 -12.64 -20.39 -19.91
CA HIS A 189 -13.01 -19.89 -21.24
C HIS A 189 -13.11 -18.36 -21.32
N ASP A 190 -12.67 -17.65 -20.26
CA ASP A 190 -12.62 -16.19 -20.29
C ASP A 190 -11.58 -15.69 -21.30
N GLU A 191 -11.84 -14.55 -21.91
CA GLU A 191 -10.94 -13.95 -22.90
C GLU A 191 -9.56 -13.62 -22.35
N LEU A 192 -9.44 -13.37 -21.03
CA LEU A 192 -8.21 -13.11 -20.33
C LEU A 192 -7.46 -14.39 -19.91
N ALA A 193 -8.08 -15.58 -20.05
CA ALA A 193 -7.49 -16.83 -19.54
C ALA A 193 -6.11 -17.13 -20.13
N ALA A 194 -5.91 -16.87 -21.42
CA ALA A 194 -4.62 -17.08 -22.08
C ALA A 194 -3.54 -16.15 -21.52
N ALA A 195 -3.85 -14.87 -21.33
CA ALA A 195 -2.92 -13.89 -20.77
C ALA A 195 -2.58 -14.20 -19.29
N MET A 196 -3.58 -14.57 -18.49
CA MET A 196 -3.38 -14.96 -17.09
C MET A 196 -2.55 -16.24 -16.96
N ARG A 197 -2.72 -17.19 -17.88
CA ARG A 197 -1.89 -18.41 -17.95
C ARG A 197 -0.43 -18.08 -18.28
N ALA A 198 -0.20 -17.20 -19.25
CA ALA A 198 1.13 -16.74 -19.62
C ALA A 198 1.81 -16.03 -18.44
N GLU A 199 1.12 -15.12 -17.76
CA GLU A 199 1.66 -14.43 -16.58
C GLU A 199 2.00 -15.42 -15.46
N LEU A 200 1.12 -16.35 -15.12
CA LEU A 200 1.38 -17.35 -14.09
C LEU A 200 2.58 -18.25 -14.43
N THR A 201 2.86 -18.47 -15.71
CA THR A 201 4.00 -19.28 -16.16
C THR A 201 5.33 -18.58 -15.93
N VAL A 202 5.39 -17.27 -16.14
CA VAL A 202 6.66 -16.50 -16.09
C VAL A 202 6.90 -15.80 -14.75
N SER A 203 5.85 -15.42 -14.06
CA SER A 203 5.92 -14.57 -12.87
C SER A 203 6.76 -15.16 -11.72
N PRO A 204 6.69 -16.48 -11.38
CA PRO A 204 7.50 -17.04 -10.31
C PRO A 204 9.00 -16.94 -10.56
N ALA A 205 9.44 -17.27 -11.78
CA ALA A 205 10.85 -17.18 -12.16
C ALA A 205 11.32 -15.73 -12.26
N ARG A 206 10.47 -14.81 -12.77
CA ARG A 206 10.73 -13.38 -12.82
C ARG A 206 10.89 -12.79 -11.42
N HIS A 207 10.00 -13.14 -10.47
CA HIS A 207 10.13 -12.75 -9.08
C HIS A 207 11.45 -13.20 -8.46
N ALA A 208 11.78 -14.49 -8.58
CA ALA A 208 12.99 -15.04 -8.00
C ALA A 208 14.28 -14.43 -8.58
N ARG A 209 14.28 -14.08 -9.87
CA ARG A 209 15.46 -13.53 -10.57
C ARG A 209 15.66 -12.04 -10.32
N TYR A 210 14.57 -11.28 -10.25
CA TYR A 210 14.62 -9.82 -10.26
C TYR A 210 14.05 -9.20 -8.98
N ARG A 211 12.73 -9.25 -8.76
CA ARG A 211 12.06 -8.54 -7.67
C ARG A 211 12.60 -8.93 -6.30
N ARG A 212 12.87 -10.21 -6.10
CA ARG A 212 13.38 -10.74 -4.84
C ARG A 212 14.76 -10.20 -4.50
N GLU A 213 15.58 -9.95 -5.51
CA GLU A 213 16.97 -9.50 -5.36
C GLU A 213 17.08 -7.97 -5.30
N TYR A 214 16.38 -7.27 -6.20
CA TYR A 214 16.58 -5.84 -6.43
C TYR A 214 15.53 -4.95 -5.80
N LEU A 215 14.29 -5.42 -5.60
CA LEU A 215 13.17 -4.61 -5.12
C LEU A 215 12.87 -4.90 -3.65
N GLY A 216 12.77 -3.85 -2.86
CA GLY A 216 12.27 -3.87 -1.50
C GLY A 216 10.91 -3.21 -1.40
N TRP A 217 10.24 -3.40 -0.27
CA TRP A 217 8.99 -2.76 0.06
C TRP A 217 9.02 -2.26 1.50
N GLY A 218 8.58 -1.02 1.73
CA GLY A 218 8.53 -0.42 3.07
C GLY A 218 7.23 0.31 3.34
N VAL A 219 6.86 0.37 4.62
CA VAL A 219 5.85 1.30 5.15
C VAL A 219 6.55 2.24 6.09
N PHE A 220 6.44 3.53 5.83
CA PHE A 220 7.10 4.61 6.55
C PHE A 220 6.03 5.45 7.25
N ALA A 221 6.18 5.63 8.56
CA ALA A 221 5.37 6.57 9.32
C ALA A 221 6.10 7.91 9.42
N LEU A 222 5.43 8.96 9.01
CA LEU A 222 5.97 10.30 8.88
C LEU A 222 5.19 11.26 9.77
N MET A 223 5.87 12.22 10.39
CA MET A 223 5.27 13.37 11.07
C MET A 223 5.82 14.67 10.49
N ASN A 224 4.98 15.69 10.40
CA ASN A 224 5.45 17.02 10.01
C ASN A 224 6.37 17.61 11.08
N ARG A 225 7.42 18.30 10.65
CA ARG A 225 8.32 19.08 11.51
C ARG A 225 7.65 20.32 12.05
#